data_56ddec073c18a8db9447eca2174a027b
#
_entry.id   56ddec073c18a8db9447eca2174a027b
#
_cell.length_a   1.000
_cell.length_b   1.000
_cell.length_c   1.000
_cell.angle_alpha   90.00
_cell.angle_beta   90.00
_cell.angle_gamma   90.00
#
_symmetry.space_group_name_H-M   'P 1'
#
loop_
_entity.id
_entity.type
_entity.pdbx_description
1 polymer ?
#
loop_
_entity_poly.entity_id
_entity_poly.type
_entity_poly.pdbx_seq_one_letter_code
_entity_poly.pdbx_strand_id
1 'polypeptide(L)'
;MSYSFEYIDIILLAMIAGFIFLRLRGILGKRSGFEGKSPAQFQEVLKAVKKDQSKKVNESFDDDAQKEFLKGAKIAYETVITDFSDNDNKITTSRPLLNNEIYNQFNDALKERSSRGHFAEITFIGVNSAIIKEHKKIGKILNVTVDFIAEVITCIRDKDKKIVSGDPEKTK
;
A
#
# COMPACT_ATOMS: atom_id res chain seq x y z
N MET A 1 -37.74 -21.64 -45.22
CA MET A 1 -37.15 -20.30 -44.95
C MET A 1 -36.80 -20.20 -43.48
N SER A 2 -35.76 -20.86 -43.00
CA SER A 2 -35.41 -20.87 -41.54
C SER A 2 -33.94 -20.62 -41.26
N TYR A 3 -33.14 -20.32 -42.28
CA TYR A 3 -31.69 -20.14 -42.10
C TYR A 3 -31.29 -18.73 -41.68
N SER A 4 -32.20 -17.76 -41.69
CA SER A 4 -31.88 -16.37 -41.33
C SER A 4 -31.90 -16.10 -39.83
N PHE A 5 -32.54 -16.96 -39.03
CA PHE A 5 -32.65 -16.76 -37.59
C PHE A 5 -31.43 -17.28 -36.82
N GLU A 6 -30.80 -18.37 -37.30
CA GLU A 6 -29.62 -18.95 -36.61
C GLU A 6 -28.40 -18.00 -36.67
N TYR A 7 -28.24 -17.23 -37.75
CA TYR A 7 -27.14 -16.28 -37.88
C TYR A 7 -27.34 -15.01 -37.00
N ILE A 8 -28.59 -14.62 -36.74
CA ILE A 8 -28.89 -13.47 -35.89
C ILE A 8 -28.46 -13.73 -34.45
N ASP A 9 -28.71 -14.93 -33.94
CA ASP A 9 -28.29 -15.33 -32.57
C ASP A 9 -26.77 -15.35 -32.45
N ILE A 10 -26.06 -15.85 -33.46
CA ILE A 10 -24.58 -15.85 -33.46
C ILE A 10 -24.02 -14.45 -33.52
N ILE A 11 -24.60 -13.54 -34.31
CA ILE A 11 -24.19 -12.13 -34.40
C ILE A 11 -24.47 -11.40 -33.10
N LEU A 12 -25.62 -11.67 -32.48
CA LEU A 12 -25.99 -11.05 -31.19
C LEU A 12 -25.06 -11.53 -30.07
N LEU A 13 -24.76 -12.83 -30.06
CA LEU A 13 -23.81 -13.43 -29.11
C LEU A 13 -22.40 -12.89 -29.31
N ALA A 14 -21.96 -12.71 -30.56
CA ALA A 14 -20.66 -12.12 -30.89
C ALA A 14 -20.60 -10.64 -30.47
N MET A 15 -21.68 -9.87 -30.62
CA MET A 15 -21.73 -8.48 -30.14
C MET A 15 -21.66 -8.40 -28.62
N ILE A 16 -22.39 -9.26 -27.89
CA ILE A 16 -22.33 -9.32 -26.43
C ILE A 16 -20.94 -9.72 -25.98
N ALA A 17 -20.34 -10.76 -26.57
CA ALA A 17 -18.99 -11.20 -26.25
C ALA A 17 -17.95 -10.10 -26.55
N GLY A 18 -18.07 -9.40 -27.67
CA GLY A 18 -17.23 -8.26 -28.04
C GLY A 18 -17.38 -7.10 -27.05
N PHE A 19 -18.60 -6.78 -26.62
CA PHE A 19 -18.84 -5.74 -25.63
C PHE A 19 -18.26 -6.10 -24.26
N ILE A 20 -18.43 -7.34 -23.82
CA ILE A 20 -17.83 -7.85 -22.57
C ILE A 20 -16.31 -7.79 -22.69
N PHE A 21 -15.73 -8.20 -23.80
CA PHE A 21 -14.28 -8.16 -24.04
C PHE A 21 -13.73 -6.73 -24.04
N LEU A 22 -14.42 -5.78 -24.67
CA LEU A 22 -14.04 -4.37 -24.66
C LEU A 22 -14.15 -3.75 -23.26
N ARG A 23 -15.18 -4.13 -22.50
CA ARG A 23 -15.35 -3.69 -21.12
C ARG A 23 -14.29 -4.28 -20.20
N LEU A 24 -13.98 -5.56 -20.36
CA LEU A 24 -12.89 -6.23 -19.64
C LEU A 24 -11.52 -5.66 -20.02
N ARG A 25 -11.28 -5.34 -21.29
CA ARG A 25 -10.05 -4.68 -21.73
C ARG A 25 -9.88 -3.29 -21.10
N GLY A 26 -10.97 -2.56 -20.89
CA GLY A 26 -10.98 -1.27 -20.17
C GLY A 26 -10.67 -1.42 -18.68
N ILE A 27 -11.01 -2.56 -18.07
CA ILE A 27 -10.75 -2.87 -16.65
C ILE A 27 -9.41 -3.60 -16.50
N LEU A 28 -9.06 -4.54 -17.40
CA LEU A 28 -7.75 -5.20 -17.40
C LEU A 28 -6.62 -4.31 -17.93
N GLY A 29 -6.94 -3.29 -18.73
CA GLY A 29 -5.94 -2.31 -19.21
C GLY A 29 -5.62 -1.23 -18.19
N LYS A 30 -6.48 -1.02 -17.18
CA LYS A 30 -6.12 -0.38 -15.93
C LYS A 30 -5.79 -1.51 -14.96
N ARG A 31 -4.52 -1.86 -14.88
CA ARG A 31 -3.99 -2.62 -13.75
C ARG A 31 -4.34 -1.87 -12.48
N SER A 32 -5.52 -2.14 -11.92
CA SER A 32 -5.85 -1.87 -10.52
C SER A 32 -5.37 -3.04 -9.66
N GLY A 33 -4.39 -3.78 -10.16
CA GLY A 33 -3.50 -4.52 -9.32
C GLY A 33 -2.56 -3.47 -8.73
N PHE A 34 -2.49 -3.41 -7.45
CA PHE A 34 -1.49 -2.74 -6.66
C PHE A 34 -0.09 -3.03 -7.26
N GLU A 35 0.31 -2.23 -8.26
CA GLU A 35 1.70 -2.06 -8.59
C GLU A 35 2.26 -1.27 -7.42
N GLY A 36 2.91 -1.96 -6.51
CA GLY A 36 3.74 -1.32 -5.52
C GLY A 36 4.54 -0.26 -6.27
N LYS A 37 4.29 1.01 -5.96
CA LYS A 37 4.98 2.13 -6.61
C LYS A 37 6.45 1.80 -6.60
N SER A 38 7.06 1.75 -7.77
CA SER A 38 8.46 1.37 -7.89
C SER A 38 9.31 2.25 -6.94
N PRO A 39 10.41 1.76 -6.38
CA PRO A 39 11.29 2.55 -5.52
C PRO A 39 11.68 3.91 -6.12
N ALA A 40 11.66 4.04 -7.44
CA ALA A 40 11.93 5.28 -8.16
C ALA A 40 10.83 6.34 -7.95
N GLN A 41 9.55 5.97 -7.96
CA GLN A 41 8.45 6.92 -7.71
C GLN A 41 8.43 7.38 -6.26
N PHE A 42 8.77 6.50 -5.32
CA PHE A 42 8.90 6.85 -3.92
C PHE A 42 10.07 7.83 -3.69
N GLN A 43 11.21 7.61 -4.37
CA GLN A 43 12.34 8.55 -4.31
C GLN A 43 12.00 9.91 -4.94
N GLU A 44 11.18 9.96 -5.99
CA GLU A 44 10.69 11.22 -6.56
C GLU A 44 9.76 11.96 -5.60
N VAL A 45 8.85 11.25 -4.94
CA VAL A 45 7.97 11.85 -3.92
C VAL A 45 8.80 12.36 -2.74
N LEU A 46 9.80 11.60 -2.26
CA LEU A 46 10.71 12.06 -1.21
C LEU A 46 11.56 13.25 -1.64
N LYS A 47 12.00 13.32 -2.90
CA LYS A 47 12.74 14.47 -3.45
C LYS A 47 11.84 15.69 -3.62
N ALA A 48 10.58 15.51 -4.06
CA ALA A 48 9.59 16.58 -4.17
C ALA A 48 9.25 17.15 -2.79
N VAL A 49 8.97 16.28 -1.80
CA VAL A 49 8.72 16.69 -0.41
C VAL A 49 9.92 17.41 0.20
N LYS A 50 11.17 16.95 -0.04
CA LYS A 50 12.38 17.64 0.41
C LYS A 50 12.59 18.99 -0.26
N LYS A 51 12.16 19.17 -1.52
CA LYS A 51 12.31 20.41 -2.28
C LYS A 51 11.29 21.47 -1.85
N ASP A 52 10.07 21.05 -1.47
CA ASP A 52 9.04 21.95 -0.93
C ASP A 52 9.28 22.32 0.53
N GLN A 53 9.82 21.41 1.34
CA GLN A 53 10.16 21.69 2.73
C GLN A 53 11.24 22.76 2.90
N SER A 54 12.08 23.02 1.88
CA SER A 54 13.10 24.07 1.94
C SER A 54 12.52 25.49 1.80
N LYS A 55 11.27 25.64 1.37
CA LYS A 55 10.62 26.94 1.14
C LYS A 55 9.61 27.37 2.20
N LYS A 56 9.17 26.48 3.13
CA LYS A 56 8.06 26.78 4.05
C LYS A 56 8.33 26.48 5.53
N VAL A 57 9.53 26.75 6.05
CA VAL A 57 9.89 26.47 7.46
C VAL A 57 9.24 27.44 8.47
N ASN A 58 8.44 28.42 8.03
CA ASN A 58 7.83 29.44 8.91
C ASN A 58 6.30 29.46 8.93
N GLU A 59 5.62 28.52 8.29
CA GLU A 59 4.16 28.46 8.33
C GLU A 59 3.67 27.68 9.54
N SER A 60 2.63 28.18 10.19
CA SER A 60 1.84 27.46 11.19
C SER A 60 1.37 26.13 10.60
N PHE A 61 1.35 25.06 11.40
CA PHE A 61 0.81 23.77 11.00
C PHE A 61 -0.72 23.89 10.90
N ASP A 62 -1.17 24.63 9.87
CA ASP A 62 -2.55 24.95 9.57
C ASP A 62 -3.27 23.77 8.88
N ASP A 63 -4.54 23.94 8.61
CA ASP A 63 -5.39 22.87 8.04
C ASP A 63 -4.88 22.35 6.70
N ASP A 64 -4.28 23.19 5.86
CA ASP A 64 -3.76 22.78 4.57
C ASP A 64 -2.44 22.02 4.71
N ALA A 65 -1.55 22.47 5.60
CA ALA A 65 -0.33 21.74 5.96
C ALA A 65 -0.65 20.38 6.60
N GLN A 66 -1.69 20.30 7.45
CA GLN A 66 -2.16 19.05 8.02
C GLN A 66 -2.68 18.06 6.97
N LYS A 67 -3.46 18.55 6.00
CA LYS A 67 -3.96 17.72 4.88
C LYS A 67 -2.82 17.17 4.03
N GLU A 68 -1.82 18.00 3.71
CA GLU A 68 -0.65 17.57 2.95
C GLU A 68 0.20 16.57 3.73
N PHE A 69 0.42 16.84 5.02
CA PHE A 69 1.10 15.93 5.93
C PHE A 69 0.40 14.54 5.97
N LEU A 70 -0.94 14.51 6.12
CA LEU A 70 -1.70 13.26 6.16
C LEU A 70 -1.58 12.45 4.86
N LYS A 71 -1.48 13.10 3.70
CA LYS A 71 -1.21 12.41 2.43
C LYS A 71 0.15 11.69 2.47
N GLY A 72 1.18 12.40 2.93
CA GLY A 72 2.50 11.80 3.10
C GLY A 72 2.53 10.70 4.15
N ALA A 73 1.85 10.90 5.28
CA ALA A 73 1.76 9.93 6.36
C ALA A 73 1.07 8.63 5.94
N LYS A 74 0.01 8.68 5.12
CA LYS A 74 -0.64 7.50 4.55
C LYS A 74 0.31 6.69 3.67
N ILE A 75 1.06 7.37 2.79
CA ILE A 75 2.06 6.73 1.91
C ILE A 75 3.18 6.09 2.75
N ALA A 76 3.66 6.79 3.78
CA ALA A 76 4.68 6.28 4.68
C ALA A 76 4.21 5.03 5.43
N TYR A 77 2.98 5.06 5.97
CA TYR A 77 2.37 3.93 6.65
C TYR A 77 2.27 2.70 5.74
N GLU A 78 1.69 2.86 4.55
CA GLU A 78 1.58 1.82 3.53
C GLU A 78 2.96 1.23 3.18
N THR A 79 3.96 2.10 2.97
CA THR A 79 5.33 1.69 2.64
C THR A 79 5.95 0.83 3.75
N VAL A 80 5.78 1.24 5.02
CA VAL A 80 6.31 0.48 6.17
C VAL A 80 5.65 -0.88 6.28
N ILE A 81 4.32 -0.96 6.18
CA ILE A 81 3.58 -2.23 6.28
C ILE A 81 3.95 -3.17 5.14
N THR A 82 4.05 -2.67 3.92
CA THR A 82 4.40 -3.47 2.75
C THR A 82 5.83 -3.99 2.84
N ASP A 83 6.78 -3.14 3.22
CA ASP A 83 8.19 -3.50 3.36
C ASP A 83 8.42 -4.54 4.47
N PHE A 84 7.64 -4.44 5.58
CA PHE A 84 7.68 -5.43 6.66
C PHE A 84 7.10 -6.79 6.27
N SER A 85 6.24 -6.83 5.27
CA SER A 85 5.60 -8.05 4.75
C SER A 85 6.39 -8.73 3.64
N ASP A 86 7.41 -8.09 3.10
CA ASP A 86 8.19 -8.64 2.01
C ASP A 86 8.91 -9.93 2.44
N ASN A 87 8.92 -10.90 1.52
CA ASN A 87 9.47 -12.24 1.78
C ASN A 87 11.00 -12.27 1.88
N ASP A 88 11.68 -11.20 1.49
CA ASP A 88 13.13 -11.09 1.63
C ASP A 88 13.59 -10.85 3.08
N ASN A 89 12.63 -10.60 4.00
CA ASN A 89 12.86 -10.33 5.41
C ASN A 89 13.83 -9.16 5.65
N LYS A 90 13.77 -8.13 4.82
CA LYS A 90 14.61 -6.93 4.91
C LYS A 90 13.77 -5.68 4.84
N ILE A 91 14.13 -4.69 5.63
CA ILE A 91 13.57 -3.34 5.55
C ILE A 91 14.53 -2.48 4.73
N THR A 92 14.13 -2.19 3.50
CA THR A 92 14.95 -1.44 2.54
C THR A 92 14.30 -0.12 2.15
N THR A 93 13.07 -0.18 1.70
CA THR A 93 12.32 0.96 1.16
C THR A 93 11.87 1.92 2.26
N SER A 94 11.39 1.39 3.38
CA SER A 94 10.92 2.18 4.52
C SER A 94 12.03 2.63 5.48
N ARG A 95 13.27 2.15 5.29
CA ARG A 95 14.41 2.52 6.17
C ARG A 95 14.56 4.02 6.41
N PRO A 96 14.44 4.90 5.39
CA PRO A 96 14.55 6.36 5.60
C PRO A 96 13.41 6.98 6.40
N LEU A 97 12.28 6.27 6.55
CA LEU A 97 11.09 6.71 7.29
C LEU A 97 11.16 6.33 8.77
N LEU A 98 12.05 5.41 9.14
CA LEU A 98 12.15 4.85 10.47
C LEU A 98 13.31 5.46 11.23
N ASN A 99 13.11 5.78 12.51
CA ASN A 99 14.22 6.05 13.40
C ASN A 99 15.00 4.76 13.69
N ASN A 100 16.20 4.88 14.25
CA ASN A 100 17.08 3.72 14.47
C ASN A 100 16.49 2.71 15.46
N GLU A 101 15.79 3.17 16.47
CA GLU A 101 15.17 2.30 17.48
C GLU A 101 14.06 1.45 16.88
N ILE A 102 13.14 2.07 16.17
CA ILE A 102 12.03 1.37 15.47
C ILE A 102 12.58 0.43 14.39
N TYR A 103 13.57 0.89 13.62
CA TYR A 103 14.23 0.03 12.63
C TYR A 103 14.80 -1.24 13.26
N ASN A 104 15.50 -1.13 14.39
CA ASN A 104 16.07 -2.29 15.07
C ASN A 104 14.98 -3.25 15.56
N GLN A 105 13.88 -2.74 16.13
CA GLN A 105 12.74 -3.57 16.57
C GLN A 105 12.14 -4.35 15.38
N PHE A 106 11.90 -3.69 14.25
CA PHE A 106 11.40 -4.37 13.06
C PHE A 106 12.38 -5.41 12.52
N ASN A 107 13.68 -5.07 12.46
CA ASN A 107 14.71 -5.96 11.98
C ASN A 107 14.85 -7.21 12.85
N ASP A 108 14.74 -7.07 14.17
CA ASP A 108 14.78 -8.20 15.10
C ASP A 108 13.51 -9.09 14.96
N ALA A 109 12.34 -8.50 14.78
CA ALA A 109 11.12 -9.25 14.48
C ALA A 109 11.22 -10.03 13.15
N LEU A 110 11.84 -9.44 12.11
CA LEU A 110 12.08 -10.11 10.83
C LEU A 110 13.06 -11.27 10.98
N LYS A 111 14.15 -11.10 11.75
CA LYS A 111 15.11 -12.18 12.05
C LYS A 111 14.44 -13.34 12.80
N GLU A 112 13.61 -13.02 13.81
CA GLU A 112 12.87 -14.03 14.55
C GLU A 112 11.90 -14.79 13.64
N ARG A 113 11.14 -14.09 12.79
CA ARG A 113 10.25 -14.70 11.80
C ARG A 113 11.02 -15.63 10.86
N SER A 114 12.16 -15.16 10.34
CA SER A 114 13.02 -15.92 9.45
C SER A 114 13.62 -17.16 10.14
N SER A 115 14.05 -17.05 11.40
CA SER A 115 14.61 -18.18 12.16
C SER A 115 13.63 -19.32 12.37
N ARG A 116 12.34 -18.97 12.50
CA ARG A 116 11.22 -19.94 12.56
C ARG A 116 10.87 -20.53 11.19
N GLY A 117 11.44 -20.02 10.11
CA GLY A 117 11.10 -20.41 8.73
C GLY A 117 9.70 -19.96 8.32
N HIS A 118 9.22 -18.88 8.90
CA HIS A 118 7.91 -18.31 8.60
C HIS A 118 8.04 -17.20 7.57
N PHE A 119 7.04 -17.14 6.68
CA PHE A 119 6.87 -16.12 5.64
C PHE A 119 5.56 -15.39 5.88
N ALA A 120 5.60 -14.06 5.89
CA ALA A 120 4.40 -13.25 6.00
C ALA A 120 3.93 -12.84 4.61
N GLU A 121 2.66 -13.08 4.34
CA GLU A 121 1.95 -12.54 3.17
C GLU A 121 0.97 -11.49 3.72
N ILE A 122 1.23 -10.21 3.45
CA ILE A 122 0.34 -9.11 3.82
C ILE A 122 -0.11 -8.43 2.54
N THR A 123 -1.41 -8.45 2.29
CA THR A 123 -2.01 -7.64 1.24
C THR A 123 -2.59 -6.40 1.88
N PHE A 124 -1.99 -5.25 1.58
CA PHE A 124 -2.49 -3.97 2.03
C PHE A 124 -3.60 -3.50 1.09
N ILE A 125 -4.82 -3.33 1.62
CA ILE A 125 -5.98 -2.92 0.83
C ILE A 125 -6.05 -1.40 0.77
N GLY A 126 -5.90 -0.73 1.91
CA GLY A 126 -5.88 0.73 1.95
C GLY A 126 -6.00 1.32 3.35
N VAL A 127 -5.84 2.63 3.43
CA VAL A 127 -6.10 3.41 4.64
C VAL A 127 -7.49 4.02 4.56
N ASN A 128 -8.42 3.53 5.37
CA ASN A 128 -9.78 4.04 5.45
C ASN A 128 -9.85 5.40 6.15
N SER A 129 -9.04 5.56 7.20
CA SER A 129 -8.97 6.81 7.97
C SER A 129 -7.56 7.08 8.45
N ALA A 130 -7.17 8.36 8.44
CA ALA A 130 -5.96 8.85 9.07
C ALA A 130 -6.30 10.21 9.71
N ILE A 131 -6.13 10.30 11.03
CA ILE A 131 -6.51 11.46 11.83
C ILE A 131 -5.33 11.88 12.68
N ILE A 132 -4.99 13.16 12.67
CA ILE A 132 -4.01 13.73 13.58
C ILE A 132 -4.62 13.78 14.97
N LYS A 133 -4.06 13.02 15.89
CA LYS A 133 -4.46 12.98 17.29
C LYS A 133 -3.89 14.14 18.09
N GLU A 134 -2.60 14.39 17.88
CA GLU A 134 -1.89 15.49 18.51
C GLU A 134 -0.68 15.93 17.69
N HIS A 135 -0.26 17.15 17.86
CA HIS A 135 1.00 17.65 17.32
C HIS A 135 1.69 18.59 18.31
N LYS A 136 3.02 18.52 18.34
CA LYS A 136 3.85 19.37 19.21
C LYS A 136 5.13 19.76 18.50
N LYS A 137 5.40 21.06 18.44
CA LYS A 137 6.64 21.61 17.90
C LYS A 137 7.68 21.72 19.01
N ILE A 138 8.84 21.09 18.85
CA ILE A 138 9.97 21.18 19.77
C ILE A 138 11.17 21.69 18.97
N GLY A 139 11.48 22.97 19.13
CA GLY A 139 12.49 23.64 18.34
C GLY A 139 12.16 23.65 16.84
N LYS A 140 12.96 22.97 16.02
CA LYS A 140 12.74 22.82 14.57
C LYS A 140 12.00 21.54 14.18
N ILE A 141 11.70 20.69 15.15
CA ILE A 141 11.08 19.39 14.92
C ILE A 141 9.60 19.49 15.27
N LEU A 142 8.74 19.06 14.34
CA LEU A 142 7.31 18.87 14.57
C LEU A 142 7.03 17.39 14.80
N ASN A 143 6.61 17.05 16.02
CA ASN A 143 6.12 15.71 16.35
C ASN A 143 4.62 15.69 16.10
N VAL A 144 4.17 14.71 15.33
CA VAL A 144 2.75 14.54 15.00
C VAL A 144 2.37 13.09 15.28
N THR A 145 1.33 12.89 16.08
CA THR A 145 0.74 11.57 16.31
C THR A 145 -0.46 11.41 15.39
N VAL A 146 -0.47 10.33 14.61
CA VAL A 146 -1.54 10.00 13.67
C VAL A 146 -2.13 8.65 14.01
N ASP A 147 -3.45 8.59 14.13
CA ASP A 147 -4.20 7.35 14.23
C ASP A 147 -4.63 6.91 12.83
N PHE A 148 -4.30 5.67 12.47
CA PHE A 148 -4.67 5.06 11.19
C PHE A 148 -5.70 3.95 11.41
N ILE A 149 -6.70 3.91 10.53
CA ILE A 149 -7.56 2.75 10.33
C ILE A 149 -7.29 2.24 8.93
N ALA A 150 -6.73 1.06 8.82
CA ALA A 150 -6.35 0.46 7.55
C ALA A 150 -6.90 -0.96 7.44
N GLU A 151 -7.18 -1.38 6.21
CA GLU A 151 -7.59 -2.74 5.90
C GLU A 151 -6.42 -3.52 5.32
N VAL A 152 -6.16 -4.68 5.92
CA VAL A 152 -5.10 -5.58 5.52
C VAL A 152 -5.58 -7.03 5.55
N ILE A 153 -5.07 -7.84 4.63
CA ILE A 153 -5.19 -9.30 4.71
C ILE A 153 -3.83 -9.82 5.16
N THR A 154 -3.80 -10.63 6.21
CA THR A 154 -2.55 -11.15 6.75
C THR A 154 -2.59 -12.67 6.83
N CYS A 155 -1.54 -13.30 6.31
CA CYS A 155 -1.33 -14.74 6.39
C CYS A 155 0.14 -15.02 6.67
N ILE A 156 0.43 -15.91 7.60
CA ILE A 156 1.77 -16.42 7.88
C ILE A 156 1.82 -17.87 7.45
N ARG A 157 2.80 -18.20 6.62
CA ARG A 157 3.05 -19.57 6.14
C ARG A 157 4.40 -20.08 6.63
N ASP A 158 4.51 -21.41 6.74
CA ASP A 158 5.75 -22.11 6.97
C ASP A 158 6.49 -22.39 5.65
N LYS A 159 7.63 -23.11 5.75
CA LYS A 159 8.43 -23.53 4.59
C LYS A 159 7.67 -24.44 3.63
N ASP A 160 6.68 -25.19 4.14
CA ASP A 160 5.83 -26.07 3.36
C ASP A 160 4.58 -25.37 2.80
N LYS A 161 4.54 -24.04 2.88
CA LYS A 161 3.43 -23.17 2.47
C LYS A 161 2.11 -23.41 3.22
N LYS A 162 2.15 -24.11 4.36
CA LYS A 162 0.98 -24.28 5.21
C LYS A 162 0.74 -23.01 6.01
N ILE A 163 -0.53 -22.68 6.21
CA ILE A 163 -0.94 -21.52 7.01
C ILE A 163 -0.67 -21.82 8.48
N VAL A 164 0.19 -21.01 9.09
CA VAL A 164 0.51 -21.05 10.52
C VAL A 164 -0.39 -20.10 11.30
N SER A 165 -0.72 -18.96 10.69
CA SER A 165 -1.57 -17.93 11.31
C SER A 165 -2.17 -17.03 10.26
N GLY A 166 -3.33 -16.43 10.58
CA GLY A 166 -4.05 -15.54 9.67
C GLY A 166 -5.00 -16.29 8.74
N ASP A 167 -5.67 -15.53 7.88
CA ASP A 167 -6.61 -16.06 6.89
C ASP A 167 -6.42 -15.22 5.60
N PRO A 168 -6.03 -15.87 4.48
CA PRO A 168 -5.76 -15.14 3.24
C PRO A 168 -7.01 -14.58 2.57
N GLU A 169 -8.21 -14.98 3.01
CA GLU A 169 -9.49 -14.49 2.45
C GLU A 169 -10.19 -13.48 3.36
N LYS A 170 -9.65 -13.25 4.57
CA LYS A 170 -10.33 -12.42 5.57
C LYS A 170 -9.57 -11.12 5.83
N THR A 171 -10.24 -10.01 5.54
CA THR A 171 -9.78 -8.65 5.89
C THR A 171 -9.81 -8.43 7.41
N LYS A 172 -8.81 -7.74 7.91
CA LYS A 172 -8.71 -7.22 9.28
C LYS A 172 -8.71 -5.72 9.27
#